data_cb055dacbe0a8d6455d093c5fd6ca384
#
_entry.id   cb055dacbe0a8d6455d093c5fd6ca384
#
_cell.length_a   1.000
_cell.length_b   1.000
_cell.length_c   1.000
_cell.angle_alpha   90.00
_cell.angle_beta   90.00
_cell.angle_gamma   90.00
#
_symmetry.space_group_name_H-M   'P 1'
#
loop_
_entity.id
_entity.type
_entity.pdbx_description
1 polymer ?
#
loop_
_entity_poly.entity_id
_entity_poly.type
_entity_poly.pdbx_seq_one_letter_code
_entity_poly.pdbx_strand_id
1 'polypeptide(L)'
;MNKRFLLPVLSTALLAPAFLAGQVYAEENTSTSEATEVVSNVEAPVVAATPEVVTSPATPAEEAAPQKEEADTVILHTNDVHGRIVEEKGVIGDAKLATVIEKEREKGNQTTLVVDAGDAFQGLPISNSTKGEARAKILNEMGYDAMAVGNHEFDFGLDEVKKYKEILNFPLLSSNTYVNGARLFEAATIVDKNKDVEGDEFVVIGVTTPETATKTHPKNVKGVTFTEPIAEVN
;
A
#
# COMPACT_ATOMS: atom_id res chain seq x y z
N MET A 1 26.76 16.42 -65.96
CA MET A 1 25.66 17.34 -65.64
C MET A 1 25.01 16.86 -64.32
N ASN A 2 25.42 17.47 -63.22
CA ASN A 2 24.92 17.13 -61.90
C ASN A 2 23.77 18.08 -61.53
N LYS A 3 22.58 17.55 -61.38
CA LYS A 3 21.45 18.33 -60.87
C LYS A 3 21.34 18.03 -59.36
N ARG A 4 21.66 19.01 -58.53
CA ARG A 4 21.40 19.03 -57.07
C ARG A 4 19.97 19.51 -56.87
N PHE A 5 19.12 18.67 -56.23
CA PHE A 5 17.81 19.05 -55.71
C PHE A 5 17.98 19.56 -54.29
N LEU A 6 17.67 20.84 -54.08
CA LEU A 6 17.44 21.39 -52.74
C LEU A 6 15.99 21.13 -52.35
N LEU A 7 15.78 20.47 -51.23
CA LEU A 7 14.49 20.44 -50.54
C LEU A 7 14.43 21.56 -49.50
N PRO A 8 13.33 22.30 -49.40
CA PRO A 8 13.16 23.30 -48.36
C PRO A 8 12.76 22.61 -47.03
N VAL A 9 13.46 22.98 -45.96
CA VAL A 9 13.13 22.63 -44.58
C VAL A 9 11.97 23.50 -44.13
N LEU A 10 10.81 22.91 -43.94
CA LEU A 10 9.64 23.59 -43.36
C LEU A 10 9.71 23.44 -41.82
N SER A 11 10.03 24.56 -41.20
CA SER A 11 10.02 24.66 -39.71
C SER A 11 8.60 24.92 -39.24
N THR A 12 7.93 23.90 -38.68
CA THR A 12 6.68 24.08 -37.93
C THR A 12 6.99 24.29 -36.45
N ALA A 13 6.79 25.53 -36.00
CA ALA A 13 6.80 25.85 -34.59
C ALA A 13 5.54 25.28 -33.91
N LEU A 14 5.69 24.30 -33.02
CA LEU A 14 4.60 23.82 -32.15
C LEU A 14 4.50 24.78 -30.96
N LEU A 15 3.38 25.51 -30.87
CA LEU A 15 2.97 26.18 -29.65
C LEU A 15 2.52 25.14 -28.62
N ALA A 16 3.19 25.10 -27.49
CA ALA A 16 2.74 24.34 -26.32
C ALA A 16 1.68 25.16 -25.55
N PRO A 17 0.57 24.56 -25.11
CA PRO A 17 -0.36 25.24 -24.23
C PRO A 17 0.23 25.31 -22.81
N ALA A 18 0.24 26.52 -22.25
CA ALA A 18 0.58 26.76 -20.85
C ALA A 18 -0.53 26.23 -19.94
N PHE A 19 -0.24 25.21 -19.13
CA PHE A 19 -1.10 24.83 -18.02
C PHE A 19 -0.89 25.78 -16.87
N LEU A 20 -1.95 26.52 -16.52
CA LEU A 20 -2.03 27.26 -15.26
C LEU A 20 -2.08 26.26 -14.08
N ALA A 21 -1.05 26.26 -13.26
CA ALA A 21 -1.08 25.61 -11.96
C ALA A 21 -2.00 26.40 -11.01
N GLY A 22 -3.14 25.81 -10.64
CA GLY A 22 -3.98 26.34 -9.57
C GLY A 22 -3.29 26.10 -8.21
N GLN A 23 -2.96 27.18 -7.54
CA GLN A 23 -2.52 27.12 -6.13
C GLN A 23 -3.74 26.88 -5.24
N VAL A 24 -3.73 25.79 -4.51
CA VAL A 24 -4.67 25.54 -3.42
C VAL A 24 -4.07 26.16 -2.17
N TYR A 25 -4.71 27.21 -1.64
CA TYR A 25 -4.39 27.76 -0.33
C TYR A 25 -5.03 26.87 0.75
N ALA A 26 -4.21 26.36 1.66
CA ALA A 26 -4.68 25.78 2.91
C ALA A 26 -5.00 26.92 3.88
N GLU A 27 -6.23 27.02 4.33
CA GLU A 27 -6.61 27.90 5.44
C GLU A 27 -6.20 27.24 6.77
N GLU A 28 -5.29 27.88 7.47
CA GLU A 28 -5.00 27.59 8.88
C GLU A 28 -6.13 28.10 9.76
N ASN A 29 -6.88 27.18 10.37
CA ASN A 29 -7.85 27.49 11.39
C ASN A 29 -7.16 27.48 12.76
N THR A 30 -6.68 28.61 13.22
CA THR A 30 -6.26 28.84 14.61
C THR A 30 -7.48 29.11 15.48
N SER A 31 -7.90 28.12 16.24
CA SER A 31 -8.87 28.29 17.33
C SER A 31 -8.10 28.43 18.65
N THR A 32 -7.97 29.66 19.14
CA THR A 32 -7.57 29.99 20.50
C THR A 32 -8.75 29.76 21.44
N SER A 33 -8.63 28.80 22.35
CA SER A 33 -9.53 28.63 23.49
C SER A 33 -8.82 29.13 24.74
N GLU A 34 -9.28 30.30 25.25
CA GLU A 34 -8.93 30.80 26.57
C GLU A 34 -9.51 29.90 27.66
N ALA A 35 -8.63 29.39 28.53
CA ALA A 35 -9.02 28.71 29.75
C ALA A 35 -9.14 29.73 30.89
N THR A 36 -10.35 29.88 31.42
CA THR A 36 -10.63 30.70 32.61
C THR A 36 -10.37 29.86 33.84
N GLU A 37 -9.39 30.25 34.64
CA GLU A 37 -9.16 29.76 36.00
C GLU A 37 -10.31 30.20 36.92
N VAL A 38 -10.90 29.25 37.64
CA VAL A 38 -11.72 29.52 38.82
C VAL A 38 -11.09 28.81 40.02
N VAL A 39 -10.44 29.62 40.83
CA VAL A 39 -9.97 29.21 42.16
C VAL A 39 -11.15 29.29 43.13
N SER A 40 -11.45 28.20 43.82
CA SER A 40 -12.32 28.21 44.99
C SER A 40 -11.71 27.38 46.12
N ASN A 41 -11.13 28.10 47.09
CA ASN A 41 -10.74 27.58 48.39
C ASN A 41 -11.98 27.28 49.22
N VAL A 42 -12.06 26.09 49.83
CA VAL A 42 -12.87 25.87 51.04
C VAL A 42 -12.04 24.99 52.00
N GLU A 43 -11.76 25.60 53.13
CA GLU A 43 -11.04 25.02 54.26
C GLU A 43 -11.98 24.26 55.24
N ALA A 44 -11.52 23.13 55.76
CA ALA A 44 -11.65 22.54 57.11
C ALA A 44 -12.93 21.76 57.45
N PRO A 45 -12.96 20.97 58.56
CA PRO A 45 -11.94 20.72 59.57
C PRO A 45 -11.61 19.23 59.84
N VAL A 46 -10.46 19.05 60.45
CA VAL A 46 -9.88 17.83 60.98
C VAL A 46 -10.70 17.28 62.16
N VAL A 47 -11.11 16.01 62.10
CA VAL A 47 -11.49 15.20 63.26
C VAL A 47 -10.58 13.96 63.27
N ALA A 48 -9.79 13.86 64.35
CA ALA A 48 -8.93 12.72 64.64
C ALA A 48 -9.77 11.53 65.11
N ALA A 49 -9.65 10.39 64.38
CA ALA A 49 -10.08 9.10 64.88
C ALA A 49 -8.93 8.12 64.70
N THR A 50 -8.49 7.54 65.79
CA THR A 50 -7.48 6.48 65.88
C THR A 50 -7.94 5.24 65.10
N PRO A 51 -7.10 4.62 64.27
CA PRO A 51 -7.48 3.38 63.60
C PRO A 51 -7.14 2.17 64.48
N GLU A 52 -8.16 1.36 64.73
CA GLU A 52 -7.97 -0.03 65.15
C GLU A 52 -7.33 -0.82 64.01
N VAL A 53 -6.21 -1.46 64.31
CA VAL A 53 -5.52 -2.37 63.38
C VAL A 53 -6.30 -3.68 63.28
N VAL A 54 -7.12 -3.84 62.28
CA VAL A 54 -7.68 -5.14 61.89
C VAL A 54 -6.71 -5.79 60.90
N THR A 55 -5.95 -6.76 61.40
CA THR A 55 -5.12 -7.62 60.52
C THR A 55 -6.02 -8.59 59.80
N SER A 56 -6.32 -8.27 58.51
CA SER A 56 -6.91 -9.22 57.58
C SER A 56 -5.81 -10.12 57.01
N PRO A 57 -6.04 -11.45 56.85
CA PRO A 57 -5.02 -12.33 56.32
C PRO A 57 -4.74 -11.97 54.86
N ALA A 58 -3.46 -11.78 54.55
CA ALA A 58 -3.00 -11.53 53.16
C ALA A 58 -3.40 -12.70 52.25
N THR A 59 -4.28 -12.42 51.32
CA THR A 59 -4.48 -13.27 50.15
C THR A 59 -3.16 -13.34 49.37
N PRO A 60 -2.69 -14.53 48.96
CA PRO A 60 -1.49 -14.61 48.13
C PRO A 60 -1.70 -13.73 46.90
N ALA A 61 -0.75 -12.84 46.61
CA ALA A 61 -0.73 -12.09 45.38
C ALA A 61 -0.68 -13.10 44.23
N GLU A 62 -1.73 -13.15 43.43
CA GLU A 62 -1.76 -13.83 42.15
C GLU A 62 -0.62 -13.21 41.33
N GLU A 63 0.39 -14.00 41.07
CA GLU A 63 1.54 -13.61 40.23
C GLU A 63 0.97 -13.25 38.87
N ALA A 64 0.92 -11.96 38.56
CA ALA A 64 0.43 -11.48 37.31
C ALA A 64 1.25 -12.17 36.20
N ALA A 65 0.57 -12.96 35.37
CA ALA A 65 1.20 -13.55 34.19
C ALA A 65 1.93 -12.46 33.40
N PRO A 66 3.13 -12.70 32.88
CA PRO A 66 3.88 -11.72 32.13
C PRO A 66 2.99 -11.19 31.00
N GLN A 67 2.70 -9.88 31.04
CA GLN A 67 2.01 -9.21 29.94
C GLN A 67 2.93 -9.34 28.73
N LYS A 68 2.47 -10.08 27.72
CA LYS A 68 3.14 -10.17 26.43
C LYS A 68 3.17 -8.76 25.88
N GLU A 69 4.34 -8.17 25.71
CA GLU A 69 4.48 -6.91 24.96
C GLU A 69 3.92 -7.18 23.56
N GLU A 70 2.86 -6.49 23.20
CA GLU A 70 2.32 -6.55 21.83
C GLU A 70 3.40 -5.97 20.91
N ALA A 71 3.84 -6.76 19.94
CA ALA A 71 4.79 -6.28 18.96
C ALA A 71 4.10 -5.25 18.06
N ASP A 72 4.78 -4.14 17.75
CA ASP A 72 4.28 -3.14 16.81
C ASP A 72 4.08 -3.76 15.43
N THR A 73 3.03 -3.34 14.73
CA THR A 73 2.79 -3.72 13.34
C THR A 73 3.18 -2.56 12.41
N VAL A 74 4.07 -2.83 11.47
CA VAL A 74 4.47 -1.88 10.42
C VAL A 74 3.98 -2.36 9.07
N ILE A 75 3.16 -1.55 8.41
CA ILE A 75 2.69 -1.82 7.06
C ILE A 75 3.44 -0.89 6.10
N LEU A 76 4.25 -1.49 5.23
CA LEU A 76 4.90 -0.79 4.12
C LEU A 76 4.10 -1.07 2.85
N HIS A 77 3.76 -0.02 2.11
CA HIS A 77 3.04 -0.20 0.86
C HIS A 77 3.62 0.61 -0.28
N THR A 78 3.44 0.10 -1.50
CA THR A 78 3.67 0.81 -2.75
C THR A 78 2.41 0.78 -3.59
N ASN A 79 2.29 1.74 -4.52
CA ASN A 79 1.23 1.81 -5.52
C ASN A 79 1.70 2.69 -6.67
N ASP A 80 1.13 2.50 -7.86
CA ASP A 80 1.36 3.34 -9.04
C ASP A 80 2.85 3.56 -9.38
N VAL A 81 3.67 2.54 -9.17
CA VAL A 81 5.12 2.68 -9.40
C VAL A 81 5.46 2.75 -10.88
N HIS A 82 4.65 2.15 -11.77
CA HIS A 82 4.76 2.29 -13.21
C HIS A 82 6.17 2.02 -13.77
N GLY A 83 6.81 0.97 -13.29
CA GLY A 83 8.14 0.57 -13.76
C GLY A 83 9.29 1.51 -13.38
N ARG A 84 9.12 2.37 -12.37
CA ARG A 84 10.17 3.25 -11.84
C ARG A 84 11.17 2.48 -10.97
N ILE A 85 11.91 1.59 -11.62
CA ILE A 85 12.88 0.68 -10.99
C ILE A 85 14.13 1.45 -10.53
N VAL A 86 14.54 2.45 -11.32
CA VAL A 86 15.78 3.18 -11.11
C VAL A 86 15.54 4.45 -10.29
N GLU A 87 16.47 4.73 -9.38
CA GLU A 87 16.46 6.00 -8.63
C GLU A 87 16.57 7.20 -9.57
N GLU A 88 15.71 8.19 -9.36
CA GLU A 88 15.75 9.48 -10.03
C GLU A 88 15.19 10.59 -9.13
N LYS A 89 15.19 11.84 -9.58
CA LYS A 89 14.66 12.95 -8.77
C LYS A 89 13.19 12.69 -8.39
N GLY A 90 12.93 12.54 -7.10
CA GLY A 90 11.60 12.27 -6.55
C GLY A 90 11.16 10.80 -6.60
N VAL A 91 12.02 9.89 -7.02
CA VAL A 91 11.77 8.45 -7.07
C VAL A 91 12.89 7.72 -6.34
N ILE A 92 12.52 6.93 -5.33
CA ILE A 92 13.48 6.20 -4.50
C ILE A 92 14.21 5.09 -5.27
N GLY A 93 13.56 4.46 -6.24
CA GLY A 93 14.03 3.27 -6.95
C GLY A 93 14.00 1.99 -6.10
N ASP A 94 13.89 0.85 -6.77
CA ASP A 94 13.68 -0.44 -6.10
C ASP A 94 14.84 -0.86 -5.19
N ALA A 95 16.09 -0.56 -5.57
CA ALA A 95 17.26 -0.94 -4.77
C ALA A 95 17.29 -0.25 -3.39
N LYS A 96 16.96 1.05 -3.33
CA LYS A 96 16.87 1.76 -2.06
C LYS A 96 15.62 1.37 -1.28
N LEU A 97 14.50 1.14 -1.96
CA LEU A 97 13.29 0.67 -1.33
C LEU A 97 13.50 -0.71 -0.69
N ALA A 98 14.18 -1.63 -1.36
CA ALA A 98 14.57 -2.92 -0.79
C ALA A 98 15.35 -2.76 0.52
N THR A 99 16.32 -1.82 0.54
CA THR A 99 17.09 -1.53 1.76
C THR A 99 16.21 -0.97 2.89
N VAL A 100 15.18 -0.16 2.57
CA VAL A 100 14.23 0.33 3.58
C VAL A 100 13.40 -0.83 4.15
N ILE A 101 12.87 -1.69 3.28
CA ILE A 101 12.09 -2.87 3.69
C ILE A 101 12.93 -3.79 4.59
N GLU A 102 14.17 -4.07 4.19
CA GLU A 102 15.07 -4.92 4.96
C GLU A 102 15.35 -4.36 6.35
N LYS A 103 15.66 -3.07 6.45
CA LYS A 103 15.86 -2.38 7.74
C LYS A 103 14.64 -2.40 8.64
N GLU A 104 13.43 -2.30 8.08
CA GLU A 104 12.21 -2.41 8.90
C GLU A 104 12.03 -3.84 9.41
N ARG A 105 12.34 -4.85 8.61
CA ARG A 105 12.28 -6.27 9.03
C ARG A 105 13.33 -6.64 10.09
N GLU A 106 14.49 -5.98 10.05
CA GLU A 106 15.56 -6.22 11.02
C GLU A 106 15.26 -5.69 12.43
N LYS A 107 14.24 -4.86 12.58
CA LYS A 107 13.83 -4.32 13.89
C LYS A 107 13.10 -5.34 14.74
N GLY A 108 13.64 -6.38 15.16
CA GLY A 108 13.08 -7.58 15.81
C GLY A 108 11.95 -7.44 16.85
N ASN A 109 11.44 -6.23 17.11
CA ASN A 109 10.33 -5.94 18.01
C ASN A 109 9.03 -5.58 17.29
N GLN A 110 8.95 -5.80 15.97
CA GLN A 110 7.78 -5.48 15.15
C GLN A 110 7.50 -6.54 14.10
N THR A 111 6.23 -6.62 13.67
CA THR A 111 5.82 -7.40 12.51
C THR A 111 5.75 -6.47 11.29
N THR A 112 6.46 -6.80 10.22
CA THR A 112 6.50 -5.98 9.00
C THR A 112 5.74 -6.66 7.87
N LEU A 113 4.64 -6.04 7.41
CA LEU A 113 3.86 -6.43 6.25
C LEU A 113 4.22 -5.53 5.07
N VAL A 114 4.51 -6.09 3.89
CA VAL A 114 4.88 -5.35 2.68
C VAL A 114 3.91 -5.69 1.55
N VAL A 115 3.15 -4.71 1.09
CA VAL A 115 2.11 -4.90 0.08
C VAL A 115 2.20 -3.89 -1.06
N ASP A 116 1.65 -4.24 -2.22
CA ASP A 116 1.52 -3.34 -3.37
C ASP A 116 0.05 -3.18 -3.76
N ALA A 117 -0.39 -1.96 -4.03
CA ALA A 117 -1.79 -1.67 -4.37
C ALA A 117 -2.04 -1.62 -5.89
N GLY A 118 -1.09 -2.10 -6.70
CA GLY A 118 -1.25 -2.24 -8.15
C GLY A 118 -0.57 -1.14 -8.97
N ASP A 119 -0.72 -1.25 -10.28
CA ASP A 119 -0.10 -0.39 -11.29
C ASP A 119 1.44 -0.37 -11.21
N ALA A 120 2.02 -1.56 -10.99
CA ALA A 120 3.44 -1.74 -10.77
C ALA A 120 4.24 -1.93 -12.06
N PHE A 121 3.69 -2.68 -13.03
CA PHE A 121 4.48 -3.30 -14.10
C PHE A 121 4.57 -2.49 -15.39
N GLN A 122 3.52 -1.74 -15.74
CA GLN A 122 3.47 -0.93 -16.95
C GLN A 122 3.91 0.51 -16.66
N GLY A 123 4.64 1.14 -17.59
CA GLY A 123 5.01 2.56 -17.51
C GLY A 123 6.31 2.86 -18.23
N LEU A 124 7.44 2.83 -17.53
CA LEU A 124 8.72 3.17 -18.12
C LEU A 124 9.27 2.07 -19.06
N PRO A 125 10.07 2.45 -20.08
CA PRO A 125 10.63 1.52 -21.08
C PRO A 125 11.41 0.36 -20.46
N ILE A 126 12.10 0.59 -19.34
CA ILE A 126 12.87 -0.44 -18.62
C ILE A 126 11.99 -1.61 -18.15
N SER A 127 10.77 -1.34 -17.74
CA SER A 127 9.78 -2.37 -17.36
C SER A 127 9.01 -2.87 -18.59
N ASN A 128 8.58 -1.97 -19.46
CA ASN A 128 7.76 -2.30 -20.63
C ASN A 128 8.48 -3.23 -21.61
N SER A 129 9.82 -3.15 -21.71
CA SER A 129 10.63 -4.01 -22.60
C SER A 129 10.49 -5.49 -22.29
N THR A 130 10.18 -5.84 -21.04
CA THR A 130 9.92 -7.20 -20.57
C THR A 130 8.44 -7.41 -20.21
N LYS A 131 7.56 -6.48 -20.59
CA LYS A 131 6.15 -6.46 -20.18
C LYS A 131 5.98 -6.61 -18.67
N GLY A 132 6.83 -5.97 -17.88
CA GLY A 132 6.78 -6.03 -16.42
C GLY A 132 7.44 -7.24 -15.75
N GLU A 133 7.81 -8.30 -16.49
CA GLU A 133 8.39 -9.52 -15.88
C GLU A 133 9.66 -9.25 -15.07
N ALA A 134 10.51 -8.32 -15.53
CA ALA A 134 11.72 -7.95 -14.80
C ALA A 134 11.37 -7.36 -13.43
N ARG A 135 10.37 -6.46 -13.38
CA ARG A 135 9.92 -5.87 -12.11
C ARG A 135 9.24 -6.91 -11.21
N ALA A 136 8.43 -7.81 -11.76
CA ALA A 136 7.81 -8.89 -10.97
C ALA A 136 8.88 -9.72 -10.23
N LYS A 137 10.01 -10.03 -10.88
CA LYS A 137 11.14 -10.72 -10.23
C LYS A 137 11.81 -9.86 -9.15
N ILE A 138 11.94 -8.55 -9.38
CA ILE A 138 12.48 -7.63 -8.37
C ILE A 138 11.57 -7.61 -7.13
N LEU A 139 10.24 -7.54 -7.30
CA LEU A 139 9.31 -7.59 -6.17
C LEU A 139 9.41 -8.91 -5.39
N ASN A 140 9.66 -10.03 -6.06
CA ASN A 140 9.94 -11.31 -5.40
C ASN A 140 11.18 -11.22 -4.50
N GLU A 141 12.28 -10.67 -5.01
CA GLU A 141 13.52 -10.49 -4.23
C GLU A 141 13.36 -9.52 -3.06
N MET A 142 12.51 -8.50 -3.22
CA MET A 142 12.17 -7.56 -2.14
C MET A 142 11.25 -8.19 -1.09
N GLY A 143 10.65 -9.35 -1.38
CA GLY A 143 9.83 -10.12 -0.45
C GLY A 143 8.49 -9.44 -0.14
N TYR A 144 7.76 -9.01 -1.14
CA TYR A 144 6.38 -8.58 -0.96
C TYR A 144 5.51 -9.72 -0.44
N ASP A 145 4.47 -9.40 0.32
CA ASP A 145 3.57 -10.37 0.94
C ASP A 145 2.27 -10.58 0.16
N ALA A 146 1.81 -9.53 -0.51
CA ALA A 146 0.65 -9.56 -1.39
C ALA A 146 0.65 -8.33 -2.32
N MET A 147 -0.09 -8.43 -3.43
CA MET A 147 -0.32 -7.33 -4.35
C MET A 147 -1.77 -7.34 -4.82
N ALA A 148 -2.43 -6.17 -4.82
CA ALA A 148 -3.69 -5.99 -5.51
C ALA A 148 -3.46 -5.76 -7.02
N VAL A 149 -4.40 -6.22 -7.84
CA VAL A 149 -4.35 -6.01 -9.29
C VAL A 149 -4.89 -4.61 -9.60
N GLY A 150 -4.05 -3.73 -10.15
CA GLY A 150 -4.45 -2.44 -10.67
C GLY A 150 -5.00 -2.52 -12.10
N ASN A 151 -5.36 -1.36 -12.67
CA ASN A 151 -5.87 -1.34 -14.03
C ASN A 151 -4.75 -1.49 -15.08
N HIS A 152 -3.55 -1.01 -14.80
CA HIS A 152 -2.41 -1.07 -15.71
C HIS A 152 -1.74 -2.45 -15.78
N GLU A 153 -2.04 -3.37 -14.87
CA GLU A 153 -1.63 -4.77 -15.02
C GLU A 153 -2.21 -5.42 -16.26
N PHE A 154 -3.36 -4.92 -16.76
CA PHE A 154 -3.99 -5.41 -17.99
C PHE A 154 -3.45 -4.79 -19.29
N ASP A 155 -2.53 -3.81 -19.24
CA ASP A 155 -2.08 -3.09 -20.43
C ASP A 155 -1.32 -3.96 -21.43
N PHE A 156 -0.71 -5.05 -20.98
CA PHE A 156 -0.08 -6.02 -21.88
C PHE A 156 -1.00 -7.20 -22.25
N GLY A 157 -2.27 -7.15 -21.85
CA GLY A 157 -3.30 -8.13 -22.15
C GLY A 157 -3.45 -9.24 -21.11
N LEU A 158 -4.57 -9.94 -21.19
CA LEU A 158 -4.98 -10.94 -20.21
C LEU A 158 -3.97 -12.09 -20.04
N ASP A 159 -3.31 -12.51 -21.12
CA ASP A 159 -2.34 -13.60 -21.04
C ASP A 159 -1.11 -13.19 -20.24
N GLU A 160 -0.71 -11.92 -20.31
CA GLU A 160 0.42 -11.40 -19.52
C GLU A 160 0.06 -11.31 -18.04
N VAL A 161 -1.17 -10.86 -17.72
CA VAL A 161 -1.67 -10.82 -16.35
C VAL A 161 -1.65 -12.22 -15.72
N LYS A 162 -2.00 -13.25 -16.47
CA LYS A 162 -1.93 -14.66 -16.00
C LYS A 162 -0.50 -15.09 -15.73
N LYS A 163 0.47 -14.64 -16.54
CA LYS A 163 1.88 -14.94 -16.30
C LYS A 163 2.40 -14.30 -15.00
N TYR A 164 1.94 -13.11 -14.64
CA TYR A 164 2.35 -12.51 -13.35
C TYR A 164 1.99 -13.41 -12.18
N LYS A 165 0.82 -14.08 -12.21
CA LYS A 165 0.44 -15.07 -11.18
C LYS A 165 1.42 -16.25 -11.08
N GLU A 166 2.09 -16.60 -12.19
CA GLU A 166 3.07 -17.70 -12.22
C GLU A 166 4.47 -17.24 -11.83
N ILE A 167 4.81 -15.95 -12.11
CA ILE A 167 6.13 -15.38 -11.83
C ILE A 167 6.25 -14.95 -10.37
N LEU A 168 5.19 -14.33 -9.82
CA LEU A 168 5.20 -13.82 -8.46
C LEU A 168 5.19 -14.98 -7.45
N ASN A 169 6.04 -14.89 -6.43
CA ASN A 169 6.10 -15.86 -5.33
C ASN A 169 5.18 -15.48 -4.14
N PHE A 170 4.38 -14.45 -4.32
CA PHE A 170 3.35 -13.96 -3.42
C PHE A 170 2.02 -13.78 -4.18
N PRO A 171 0.87 -13.76 -3.47
CA PRO A 171 -0.43 -13.72 -4.13
C PRO A 171 -0.71 -12.37 -4.82
N LEU A 172 -1.24 -12.47 -6.05
CA LEU A 172 -1.83 -11.38 -6.81
C LEU A 172 -3.35 -11.45 -6.63
N LEU A 173 -3.95 -10.43 -6.00
CA LEU A 173 -5.28 -10.46 -5.43
C LEU A 173 -6.28 -9.58 -6.19
N SER A 174 -7.48 -10.10 -6.45
CA SER A 174 -8.65 -9.30 -6.86
C SER A 174 -9.95 -10.07 -6.61
N SER A 175 -10.73 -9.62 -5.64
CA SER A 175 -12.01 -10.23 -5.29
C SER A 175 -13.08 -10.07 -6.37
N ASN A 176 -12.97 -9.04 -7.21
CA ASN A 176 -14.02 -8.59 -8.12
C ASN A 176 -13.67 -8.71 -9.61
N THR A 177 -12.63 -9.48 -9.98
CA THR A 177 -12.23 -9.69 -11.38
C THR A 177 -12.57 -11.09 -11.85
N TYR A 178 -13.36 -11.19 -12.93
CA TYR A 178 -13.86 -12.45 -13.48
C TYR A 178 -13.56 -12.59 -14.97
N VAL A 179 -13.30 -13.83 -15.40
CA VAL A 179 -13.18 -14.20 -16.80
C VAL A 179 -14.16 -15.31 -17.09
N ASN A 180 -15.08 -15.10 -18.03
CA ASN A 180 -16.14 -16.07 -18.37
C ASN A 180 -16.94 -16.58 -17.14
N GLY A 181 -17.16 -15.70 -16.17
CA GLY A 181 -17.90 -15.99 -14.95
C GLY A 181 -17.10 -16.69 -13.83
N ALA A 182 -15.83 -17.01 -14.06
CA ALA A 182 -14.93 -17.55 -13.04
C ALA A 182 -14.00 -16.45 -12.52
N ARG A 183 -13.80 -16.38 -11.19
CA ARG A 183 -12.86 -15.45 -10.58
C ARG A 183 -11.44 -15.69 -11.08
N LEU A 184 -10.76 -14.64 -11.54
CA LEU A 184 -9.43 -14.76 -12.16
C LEU A 184 -8.32 -14.85 -11.12
N PHE A 185 -8.46 -14.16 -9.99
CA PHE A 185 -7.47 -14.09 -8.92
C PHE A 185 -8.06 -14.58 -7.61
N GLU A 186 -7.22 -14.85 -6.63
CA GLU A 186 -7.69 -15.03 -5.26
C GLU A 186 -8.28 -13.71 -4.74
N ALA A 187 -9.36 -13.81 -3.95
CA ALA A 187 -9.99 -12.64 -3.37
C ALA A 187 -9.15 -12.04 -2.26
N ALA A 188 -8.58 -12.92 -1.45
CA ALA A 188 -7.84 -12.59 -0.25
C ALA A 188 -6.76 -13.63 0.01
N THR A 189 -5.81 -13.29 0.87
CA THR A 189 -4.81 -14.19 1.42
C THR A 189 -4.65 -13.95 2.92
N ILE A 190 -4.16 -14.95 3.63
CA ILE A 190 -3.72 -14.82 5.02
C ILE A 190 -2.19 -14.74 5.00
N VAL A 191 -1.65 -13.69 5.59
CA VAL A 191 -0.21 -13.49 5.78
C VAL A 191 0.10 -13.71 7.24
N ASP A 192 0.76 -14.80 7.53
CA ASP A 192 1.26 -15.16 8.85
C ASP A 192 2.78 -14.96 8.86
N LYS A 193 3.24 -13.99 9.63
CA LYS A 193 4.66 -13.62 9.74
C LYS A 193 5.35 -14.33 10.89
N ASN A 194 4.60 -14.82 11.86
CA ASN A 194 5.13 -15.47 13.04
C ASN A 194 4.28 -16.69 13.41
N LYS A 195 4.58 -17.80 12.79
CA LYS A 195 3.85 -19.07 12.96
C LYS A 195 3.81 -19.62 14.39
N ASP A 196 4.60 -19.05 15.29
CA ASP A 196 4.66 -19.43 16.70
C ASP A 196 3.68 -18.60 17.55
N VAL A 197 2.98 -17.62 16.96
CA VAL A 197 2.03 -16.73 17.64
C VAL A 197 0.69 -16.83 16.93
N GLU A 198 -0.29 -17.34 17.62
CA GLU A 198 -1.67 -17.44 17.12
C GLU A 198 -2.40 -16.11 17.27
N GLY A 199 -3.11 -15.66 16.25
CA GLY A 199 -3.93 -14.45 16.25
C GLY A 199 -3.21 -13.16 15.86
N ASP A 200 -2.02 -13.25 15.27
CA ASP A 200 -1.29 -12.10 14.69
C ASP A 200 -1.23 -12.14 13.15
N GLU A 201 -2.06 -12.97 12.53
CA GLU A 201 -2.16 -13.08 11.09
C GLU A 201 -2.90 -11.88 10.47
N PHE A 202 -2.50 -11.52 9.25
CA PHE A 202 -3.15 -10.48 8.47
C PHE A 202 -4.00 -11.10 7.37
N VAL A 203 -5.26 -10.67 7.28
CA VAL A 203 -6.07 -10.93 6.10
C VAL A 203 -5.91 -9.77 5.12
N VAL A 204 -5.35 -10.06 3.95
CA VAL A 204 -5.17 -9.09 2.87
C VAL A 204 -6.20 -9.37 1.78
N ILE A 205 -7.06 -8.41 1.48
CA ILE A 205 -8.10 -8.51 0.44
C ILE A 205 -7.70 -7.59 -0.71
N GLY A 206 -7.69 -8.11 -1.94
CA GLY A 206 -7.45 -7.31 -3.14
C GLY A 206 -8.74 -6.92 -3.84
N VAL A 207 -8.79 -5.68 -4.36
CA VAL A 207 -9.87 -5.19 -5.23
C VAL A 207 -9.29 -4.47 -6.44
N THR A 208 -9.94 -4.59 -7.59
CA THR A 208 -9.59 -3.87 -8.82
C THR A 208 -10.70 -2.87 -9.13
N THR A 209 -10.35 -1.64 -9.49
CA THR A 209 -11.36 -0.66 -9.88
C THR A 209 -12.19 -1.14 -11.07
N PRO A 210 -13.53 -1.06 -11.03
CA PRO A 210 -14.39 -1.39 -12.18
C PRO A 210 -14.09 -0.54 -13.41
N GLU A 211 -13.52 0.64 -13.24
CA GLU A 211 -13.08 1.52 -14.32
C GLU A 211 -11.99 0.88 -15.20
N THR A 212 -11.35 -0.18 -14.77
CA THR A 212 -10.38 -0.96 -15.56
C THR A 212 -10.93 -1.35 -16.92
N ALA A 213 -12.25 -1.61 -17.01
CA ALA A 213 -12.92 -1.89 -18.27
C ALA A 213 -12.72 -0.78 -19.34
N THR A 214 -12.45 0.46 -18.91
CA THR A 214 -12.28 1.65 -19.78
C THR A 214 -10.92 2.33 -19.61
N LYS A 215 -10.18 2.05 -18.54
CA LYS A 215 -8.86 2.65 -18.27
C LYS A 215 -7.72 1.95 -18.99
N THR A 216 -7.87 0.66 -19.33
CA THR A 216 -6.97 -0.05 -20.23
C THR A 216 -7.57 -0.19 -21.63
N HIS A 217 -6.76 -0.66 -22.60
CA HIS A 217 -7.26 -0.84 -23.94
C HIS A 217 -8.32 -1.97 -24.00
N PRO A 218 -9.51 -1.75 -24.59
CA PRO A 218 -10.63 -2.72 -24.55
C PRO A 218 -10.30 -4.13 -25.06
N LYS A 219 -9.33 -4.28 -25.96
CA LYS A 219 -8.86 -5.59 -26.42
C LYS A 219 -8.20 -6.40 -25.30
N ASN A 220 -7.56 -5.73 -24.35
CA ASN A 220 -6.78 -6.36 -23.29
C ASN A 220 -7.67 -6.97 -22.21
N VAL A 221 -8.90 -6.49 -22.09
CA VAL A 221 -9.90 -6.94 -21.10
C VAL A 221 -11.11 -7.60 -21.74
N LYS A 222 -10.99 -8.07 -23.00
CA LYS A 222 -12.08 -8.77 -23.67
C LYS A 222 -12.46 -10.04 -22.91
N GLY A 223 -13.73 -10.14 -22.48
CA GLY A 223 -14.25 -11.26 -21.69
C GLY A 223 -13.90 -11.18 -20.20
N VAL A 224 -13.31 -10.05 -19.76
CA VAL A 224 -13.09 -9.75 -18.33
C VAL A 224 -14.27 -8.91 -17.83
N THR A 225 -14.74 -9.22 -16.64
CA THR A 225 -15.77 -8.46 -15.93
C THR A 225 -15.20 -8.01 -14.58
N PHE A 226 -15.38 -6.74 -14.26
CA PHE A 226 -15.04 -6.15 -12.97
C PHE A 226 -16.34 -5.81 -12.27
N THR A 227 -16.65 -6.51 -11.17
CA THR A 227 -17.87 -6.32 -10.38
C THR A 227 -17.69 -5.24 -9.33
N GLU A 228 -18.78 -4.90 -8.62
CA GLU A 228 -18.75 -3.88 -7.57
C GLU A 228 -17.91 -4.37 -6.37
N PRO A 229 -16.83 -3.67 -5.98
CA PRO A 229 -15.91 -4.13 -4.95
C PRO A 229 -16.56 -4.39 -3.59
N ILE A 230 -17.46 -3.49 -3.14
CA ILE A 230 -18.10 -3.60 -1.82
C ILE A 230 -18.93 -4.90 -1.71
N ALA A 231 -19.56 -5.31 -2.80
CA ALA A 231 -20.36 -6.55 -2.81
C ALA A 231 -19.49 -7.81 -2.75
N GLU A 232 -18.23 -7.73 -3.17
CA GLU A 232 -17.31 -8.87 -3.26
C GLU A 232 -16.43 -9.04 -2.02
N VAL A 233 -16.35 -8.03 -1.14
CA VAL A 233 -15.54 -8.08 0.10
C VAL A 233 -16.38 -8.27 1.37
N ASN A 234 -17.72 -8.24 1.25
CA ASN A 234 -18.68 -8.53 2.33
C ASN A 234 -19.08 -10.00 2.27
#